data_58e8699adde88a37d9fa24defaf6bcb1
#
_entry.id   58e8699adde88a37d9fa24defaf6bcb1
#
_cell.length_a   1.000
_cell.length_b   1.000
_cell.length_c   1.000
_cell.angle_alpha   90.00
_cell.angle_beta   90.00
_cell.angle_gamma   90.00
#
_symmetry.space_group_name_H-M   'P 1'
#
loop_
_entity.id
_entity.type
_entity.pdbx_description
1 polymer ?
#
loop_
_entity_poly.entity_id
_entity_poly.type
_entity_poly.pdbx_seq_one_letter_code
_entity_poly.pdbx_strand_id
1 'polypeptide(L)'
;MSRHFKKDEFDMIYKIYNEFGLKKTINYINDISPDTNFITRDQLVRRIKKIIRYYNNGMQDQLLDKKGARRKPGSGKPKKQIEPDWNEFTKEELIEIAKRYYETNKDKSKSGKLSEAKTLNIPYSKSARIFNVCRQSVAKSKTRVIKVKQHKNDAIIKKSFLDNKGRYGSLRLSAYISMKYNIDIHPRTLGRHLKRLNLVCKIRKRRRKSEIKNTKFALPDIVKRDYNDKLNRNIFATDVTYIKAPRDVKENHVFLSVIIEHKTKKIRDFKLSLSNDLNLVMDNIKTFRSIDKDFVIHSDHGFQYTSKVYIDKINKMGGTVSLSRIGNSLDNREVEYWFSIIKSECLNELNYSKITLEDLRKIIADYIYWYNNYRIQSILNWKTPQQYAMML
;
A
#
# COMPACT_ATOMS: atom_id res chain seq x y z
N MET A 1 2.53 -14.53 26.31
CA MET A 1 3.93 -15.04 26.17
C MET A 1 3.89 -16.34 25.37
N SER A 2 4.70 -16.54 24.34
CA SER A 2 4.67 -17.81 23.59
C SER A 2 5.33 -18.92 24.44
N ARG A 3 4.56 -19.93 24.79
CA ARG A 3 5.05 -21.12 25.50
C ARG A 3 6.22 -21.77 24.74
N HIS A 4 7.29 -22.11 25.43
CA HIS A 4 8.39 -22.91 24.89
C HIS A 4 8.07 -24.39 25.12
N PHE A 5 8.12 -25.21 24.07
CA PHE A 5 7.96 -26.65 24.16
C PHE A 5 9.12 -27.26 24.93
N LYS A 6 8.83 -28.30 25.74
CA LYS A 6 9.81 -29.15 26.45
C LYS A 6 10.40 -30.17 25.47
N LYS A 7 11.48 -30.85 25.87
CA LYS A 7 12.14 -31.88 25.05
C LYS A 7 11.17 -32.99 24.64
N ASP A 8 10.43 -33.52 25.58
CA ASP A 8 9.44 -34.57 25.35
C ASP A 8 8.32 -34.17 24.41
N GLU A 9 7.91 -32.89 24.42
CA GLU A 9 6.91 -32.35 23.52
C GLU A 9 7.45 -32.24 22.08
N PHE A 10 8.73 -31.96 21.90
CA PHE A 10 9.34 -31.95 20.55
C PHE A 10 9.36 -33.36 19.94
N ASP A 11 9.73 -34.37 20.72
CA ASP A 11 9.76 -35.79 20.29
C ASP A 11 8.37 -36.27 19.89
N MET A 12 7.34 -35.93 20.68
CA MET A 12 5.96 -36.27 20.38
C MET A 12 5.42 -35.55 19.13
N ILE A 13 5.72 -34.26 18.98
CA ILE A 13 5.36 -33.47 17.79
C ILE A 13 5.97 -34.11 16.52
N TYR A 14 7.22 -34.53 16.59
CA TYR A 14 7.89 -35.22 15.49
C TYR A 14 7.25 -36.56 15.14
N LYS A 15 6.95 -37.40 16.14
CA LYS A 15 6.26 -38.68 15.95
C LYS A 15 4.90 -38.52 15.31
N ILE A 16 4.04 -37.63 15.85
CA ILE A 16 2.69 -37.40 15.35
C ILE A 16 2.72 -36.83 13.93
N TYR A 17 3.70 -35.98 13.63
CA TYR A 17 3.83 -35.45 12.28
C TYR A 17 4.16 -36.54 11.26
N ASN A 18 5.09 -37.42 11.56
CA ASN A 18 5.51 -38.49 10.64
C ASN A 18 4.44 -39.58 10.48
N GLU A 19 3.67 -39.85 11.52
CA GLU A 19 2.64 -40.89 11.50
C GLU A 19 1.30 -40.40 10.94
N PHE A 20 0.89 -39.19 11.29
CA PHE A 20 -0.47 -38.68 11.01
C PHE A 20 -0.51 -37.35 10.23
N GLY A 21 0.63 -36.74 9.93
CA GLY A 21 0.76 -35.53 9.14
C GLY A 21 0.39 -34.24 9.89
N LEU A 22 0.46 -33.13 9.16
CA LEU A 22 0.38 -31.77 9.70
C LEU A 22 -0.93 -31.45 10.44
N LYS A 23 -2.08 -31.95 9.95
CA LYS A 23 -3.40 -31.61 10.51
C LYS A 23 -3.56 -32.17 11.94
N LYS A 24 -3.20 -33.44 12.17
CA LYS A 24 -3.26 -34.05 13.50
C LYS A 24 -2.23 -33.48 14.45
N THR A 25 -1.03 -33.11 13.96
CA THR A 25 0.00 -32.43 14.77
C THR A 25 -0.49 -31.07 15.28
N ILE A 26 -1.20 -30.30 14.45
CA ILE A 26 -1.79 -29.02 14.86
C ILE A 26 -2.83 -29.24 15.96
N ASN A 27 -3.73 -30.21 15.81
CA ASN A 27 -4.74 -30.53 16.83
C ASN A 27 -4.07 -30.95 18.16
N TYR A 28 -3.11 -31.85 18.11
CA TYR A 28 -2.34 -32.24 19.30
C TYR A 28 -1.70 -31.05 20.03
N ILE A 29 -1.08 -30.12 19.29
CA ILE A 29 -0.47 -28.93 19.91
C ILE A 29 -1.53 -28.02 20.54
N ASN A 30 -2.69 -27.88 19.93
CA ASN A 30 -3.78 -27.10 20.50
C ASN A 30 -4.34 -27.74 21.78
N ASP A 31 -4.41 -29.07 21.82
CA ASP A 31 -4.89 -29.83 23.01
C ASP A 31 -3.94 -29.71 24.21
N ILE A 32 -2.63 -29.80 23.96
CA ILE A 32 -1.62 -29.69 25.04
C ILE A 32 -1.29 -28.25 25.44
N SER A 33 -1.69 -27.28 24.63
CA SER A 33 -1.41 -25.86 24.84
C SER A 33 -2.59 -25.01 24.42
N PRO A 34 -3.69 -24.95 25.16
CA PRO A 34 -4.86 -24.12 24.84
C PRO A 34 -4.53 -22.61 24.77
N ASP A 35 -3.44 -22.18 25.39
CA ASP A 35 -2.94 -20.79 25.30
C ASP A 35 -2.34 -20.43 23.93
N THR A 36 -2.27 -21.37 22.98
CA THR A 36 -1.79 -21.09 21.61
C THR A 36 -2.79 -20.29 20.75
N ASN A 37 -3.95 -19.95 21.26
CA ASN A 37 -4.95 -19.10 20.60
C ASN A 37 -4.43 -17.70 20.20
N PHE A 38 -3.26 -17.28 20.70
CA PHE A 38 -2.58 -16.04 20.30
C PHE A 38 -1.58 -16.21 19.14
N ILE A 39 -1.37 -17.45 18.64
CA ILE A 39 -0.47 -17.72 17.51
C ILE A 39 -1.32 -18.00 16.27
N THR A 40 -1.08 -17.27 15.17
CA THR A 40 -1.79 -17.55 13.93
C THR A 40 -1.45 -18.96 13.42
N ARG A 41 -2.40 -19.60 12.73
CA ARG A 41 -2.21 -20.94 12.13
C ARG A 41 -0.91 -21.02 11.31
N ASP A 42 -0.58 -19.97 10.57
CA ASP A 42 0.66 -19.91 9.78
C ASP A 42 1.92 -19.89 10.62
N GLN A 43 1.89 -19.25 11.78
CA GLN A 43 3.01 -19.24 12.71
C GLN A 43 3.21 -20.63 13.35
N LEU A 44 2.11 -21.34 13.67
CA LEU A 44 2.15 -22.69 14.19
C LEU A 44 2.72 -23.67 13.16
N VAL A 45 2.25 -23.61 11.91
CA VAL A 45 2.76 -24.42 10.80
C VAL A 45 4.27 -24.19 10.58
N ARG A 46 4.72 -22.94 10.63
CA ARG A 46 6.17 -22.63 10.51
C ARG A 46 6.98 -23.21 11.66
N ARG A 47 6.43 -23.24 12.88
CA ARG A 47 7.07 -23.85 14.04
C ARG A 47 7.19 -25.37 13.86
N ILE A 48 6.12 -26.05 13.49
CA ILE A 48 6.12 -27.49 13.23
C ILE A 48 7.15 -27.83 12.15
N LYS A 49 7.12 -27.18 10.98
CA LYS A 49 8.09 -27.40 9.90
C LYS A 49 9.54 -27.18 10.34
N LYS A 50 9.78 -26.25 11.27
CA LYS A 50 11.11 -26.03 11.83
C LYS A 50 11.54 -27.21 12.71
N ILE A 51 10.67 -27.71 13.58
CA ILE A 51 10.96 -28.89 14.44
C ILE A 51 11.30 -30.07 13.55
N ILE A 52 10.46 -30.41 12.59
CA ILE A 52 10.67 -31.51 11.65
C ILE A 52 12.01 -31.40 10.92
N ARG A 53 12.35 -30.22 10.43
CA ARG A 53 13.64 -29.98 9.75
C ARG A 53 14.84 -30.25 10.66
N TYR A 54 14.77 -29.89 11.95
CA TYR A 54 15.86 -30.12 12.89
C TYR A 54 16.00 -31.59 13.22
N TYR A 55 14.90 -32.33 13.36
CA TYR A 55 14.92 -33.79 13.59
C TYR A 55 15.47 -34.53 12.37
N ASN A 56 15.00 -34.21 11.16
CA ASN A 56 15.48 -34.84 9.94
C ASN A 56 16.98 -34.61 9.68
N ASN A 57 17.55 -33.53 10.22
CA ASN A 57 18.97 -33.22 10.08
C ASN A 57 19.82 -33.70 11.30
N GLY A 58 19.26 -34.47 12.23
CA GLY A 58 19.97 -34.91 13.43
C GLY A 58 20.40 -33.80 14.38
N MET A 59 19.75 -32.62 14.30
CA MET A 59 20.09 -31.43 15.08
C MET A 59 19.06 -31.10 16.16
N GLN A 60 18.35 -32.13 16.70
CA GLN A 60 17.27 -31.94 17.69
C GLN A 60 17.76 -31.24 18.98
N ASP A 61 18.98 -31.48 19.42
CA ASP A 61 19.55 -30.83 20.59
C ASP A 61 19.65 -29.29 20.42
N GLN A 62 19.81 -28.80 19.21
CA GLN A 62 19.83 -27.38 18.95
C GLN A 62 18.46 -26.70 19.09
N LEU A 63 17.35 -27.46 19.15
CA LEU A 63 16.03 -26.92 19.48
C LEU A 63 15.95 -26.50 20.97
N LEU A 64 16.71 -27.16 21.81
CA LEU A 64 16.81 -26.86 23.25
C LEU A 64 17.89 -25.83 23.52
N ASP A 65 19.00 -25.87 22.79
CA ASP A 65 20.20 -25.05 23.04
C ASP A 65 20.12 -23.61 22.57
N LYS A 66 19.09 -23.21 21.83
CA LYS A 66 18.91 -21.76 21.48
C LYS A 66 18.55 -20.85 22.63
N LYS A 67 18.57 -21.35 23.88
CA LYS A 67 18.66 -20.50 25.07
C LYS A 67 20.02 -19.81 25.24
N GLY A 68 21.07 -20.23 24.55
CA GLY A 68 22.41 -19.66 24.65
C GLY A 68 22.68 -18.41 23.83
N ALA A 69 21.96 -18.18 22.73
CA ALA A 69 22.15 -17.00 21.87
C ALA A 69 21.40 -15.75 22.36
N ARG A 70 20.44 -15.89 23.24
CA ARG A 70 19.87 -14.77 24.01
C ARG A 70 20.30 -14.93 25.44
N ARG A 71 21.17 -14.02 25.91
CA ARG A 71 21.51 -13.94 27.34
C ARG A 71 20.26 -14.16 28.17
N LYS A 72 20.33 -15.10 29.15
CA LYS A 72 19.23 -15.35 30.09
C LYS A 72 18.68 -13.99 30.56
N PRO A 73 17.37 -13.77 30.63
CA PRO A 73 16.83 -12.63 31.35
C PRO A 73 17.46 -12.67 32.76
N GLY A 74 18.24 -11.64 33.16
CA GLY A 74 18.95 -11.57 34.41
C GLY A 74 20.44 -11.99 34.42
N SER A 75 21.01 -12.53 33.31
CA SER A 75 22.46 -12.88 33.25
C SER A 75 23.36 -11.71 32.76
N GLY A 76 22.79 -10.56 32.40
CA GLY A 76 23.55 -9.32 32.35
C GLY A 76 23.70 -8.80 33.78
N LYS A 77 24.90 -8.32 34.17
CA LYS A 77 25.02 -7.48 35.35
C LYS A 77 23.81 -6.56 35.40
N PRO A 78 23.01 -6.51 36.49
CA PRO A 78 21.92 -5.56 36.56
C PRO A 78 22.51 -4.21 36.16
N LYS A 79 21.93 -3.55 35.18
CA LYS A 79 22.30 -2.17 34.91
C LYS A 79 21.98 -1.46 36.23
N LYS A 80 23.01 -1.13 37.04
CA LYS A 80 22.83 -0.13 38.03
C LYS A 80 22.20 1.03 37.30
N GLN A 81 20.96 1.36 37.59
CA GLN A 81 20.42 2.67 37.33
C GLN A 81 21.25 3.60 38.17
N ILE A 82 22.32 4.13 37.60
CA ILE A 82 23.11 5.18 38.22
C ILE A 82 22.24 6.38 37.99
N GLU A 83 21.49 6.77 39.02
CA GLU A 83 20.81 8.06 39.02
C GLU A 83 21.86 9.11 38.77
N PRO A 84 21.61 10.12 37.92
CA PRO A 84 22.53 11.21 37.73
C PRO A 84 22.68 11.92 39.05
N ASP A 85 23.93 12.22 39.47
CA ASP A 85 24.16 13.16 40.55
C ASP A 85 23.81 14.57 40.01
N TRP A 86 22.64 15.06 40.41
CA TRP A 86 22.11 16.35 39.93
C TRP A 86 22.93 17.52 40.38
N ASN A 87 23.78 17.36 41.42
CA ASN A 87 24.70 18.40 41.90
C ASN A 87 25.90 18.64 40.95
N GLU A 88 26.15 17.72 40.01
CA GLU A 88 27.17 17.88 38.97
C GLU A 88 26.76 18.81 37.82
N PHE A 89 25.53 19.33 37.84
CA PHE A 89 24.98 20.14 36.74
C PHE A 89 24.80 21.58 37.16
N THR A 90 25.07 22.53 36.25
CA THR A 90 24.75 23.94 36.46
C THR A 90 23.22 24.16 36.38
N LYS A 91 22.76 25.28 36.97
CA LYS A 91 21.34 25.63 36.98
C LYS A 91 20.76 25.74 35.53
N GLU A 92 21.52 26.26 34.59
CA GLU A 92 21.18 26.41 33.19
C GLU A 92 21.09 25.06 32.51
N GLU A 93 22.03 24.16 32.76
CA GLU A 93 21.99 22.77 32.25
C GLU A 93 20.77 22.01 32.77
N LEU A 94 20.43 22.18 34.06
CA LEU A 94 19.25 21.55 34.67
C LEU A 94 17.94 22.07 34.03
N ILE A 95 17.84 23.36 33.76
CA ILE A 95 16.66 23.94 33.09
C ILE A 95 16.53 23.41 31.65
N GLU A 96 17.61 23.31 30.89
CA GLU A 96 17.59 22.76 29.54
C GLU A 96 17.22 21.30 29.53
N ILE A 97 17.76 20.50 30.44
CA ILE A 97 17.44 19.08 30.62
C ILE A 97 15.98 18.93 31.00
N ALA A 98 15.44 19.69 31.94
CA ALA A 98 14.07 19.60 32.38
C ALA A 98 13.09 19.96 31.26
N LYS A 99 13.33 21.04 30.51
CA LYS A 99 12.51 21.39 29.34
C LYS A 99 12.46 20.25 28.32
N ARG A 100 13.61 19.74 27.91
CA ARG A 100 13.68 18.66 26.91
C ARG A 100 13.16 17.33 27.42
N TYR A 101 13.36 16.99 28.69
CA TYR A 101 12.83 15.79 29.31
C TYR A 101 11.30 15.82 29.40
N TYR A 102 10.73 17.00 29.68
CA TYR A 102 9.27 17.19 29.75
C TYR A 102 8.59 17.14 28.37
N GLU A 103 9.23 17.73 27.34
CA GLU A 103 8.75 17.72 25.96
C GLU A 103 8.85 16.34 25.27
N THR A 104 9.70 15.45 25.79
CA THR A 104 10.05 14.20 25.11
C THR A 104 9.51 12.95 25.78
N ASN A 105 8.56 13.08 26.70
CA ASN A 105 8.26 12.05 27.69
C ASN A 105 7.65 10.74 27.23
N LYS A 106 8.05 9.72 27.92
CA LYS A 106 7.61 8.34 28.24
C LYS A 106 7.83 7.25 27.20
N ASP A 107 7.65 7.45 25.89
CA ASP A 107 7.59 6.31 24.94
C ASP A 107 8.64 6.35 23.80
N LYS A 108 9.72 7.10 23.91
CA LYS A 108 10.71 7.12 22.83
C LYS A 108 11.52 5.82 22.77
N SER A 109 11.62 5.28 21.56
CA SER A 109 12.53 4.19 21.22
C SER A 109 14.00 4.57 21.58
N LYS A 110 14.87 3.57 21.73
CA LYS A 110 16.32 3.78 21.97
C LYS A 110 16.95 4.76 20.96
N SER A 111 16.47 4.76 19.73
CA SER A 111 16.88 5.70 18.67
C SER A 111 16.46 7.14 18.96
N GLY A 112 15.25 7.36 19.48
CA GLY A 112 14.76 8.67 19.89
C GLY A 112 15.57 9.25 21.06
N LYS A 113 15.88 8.43 22.07
CA LYS A 113 16.71 8.82 23.21
C LYS A 113 18.13 9.22 22.79
N LEU A 114 18.72 8.51 21.82
CA LEU A 114 20.03 8.88 21.25
C LEU A 114 19.97 10.18 20.45
N SER A 115 18.89 10.43 19.73
CA SER A 115 18.69 11.69 19.02
C SER A 115 18.67 12.88 19.97
N GLU A 116 17.95 12.78 21.09
CA GLU A 116 17.89 13.83 22.10
C GLU A 116 19.23 14.01 22.85
N ALA A 117 19.85 12.91 23.28
CA ALA A 117 21.17 12.96 23.93
C ALA A 117 22.24 13.65 23.06
N LYS A 118 22.07 13.58 21.74
CA LYS A 118 22.96 14.24 20.77
C LYS A 118 22.79 15.76 20.73
N THR A 119 21.59 16.28 20.94
CA THR A 119 21.28 17.71 20.79
C THR A 119 21.64 18.53 22.02
N LEU A 120 21.82 17.89 23.18
CA LEU A 120 22.25 18.58 24.38
C LEU A 120 23.73 19.04 24.29
N ASN A 121 23.98 20.29 24.68
CA ASN A 121 25.33 20.87 24.71
C ASN A 121 26.04 20.62 26.06
N ILE A 122 26.03 19.36 26.50
CA ILE A 122 26.67 18.89 27.73
C ILE A 122 27.60 17.71 27.43
N PRO A 123 28.55 17.37 28.35
CA PRO A 123 29.45 16.23 28.18
C PRO A 123 28.71 14.92 27.89
N TYR A 124 29.26 14.07 27.00
CA TYR A 124 28.64 12.80 26.58
C TYR A 124 28.37 11.85 27.75
N SER A 125 29.19 11.89 28.82
CA SER A 125 28.97 11.12 30.03
C SER A 125 27.69 11.52 30.75
N LYS A 126 27.45 12.82 30.88
CA LYS A 126 26.27 13.41 31.51
C LYS A 126 25.01 13.11 30.68
N SER A 127 25.01 13.44 29.37
CA SER A 127 23.87 13.18 28.49
C SER A 127 23.52 11.68 28.39
N ALA A 128 24.50 10.80 28.39
CA ALA A 128 24.31 9.36 28.37
C ALA A 128 23.59 8.81 29.63
N ARG A 129 23.91 9.35 30.82
CA ARG A 129 23.25 9.03 32.09
C ARG A 129 21.81 9.49 32.09
N ILE A 130 21.53 10.73 31.70
CA ILE A 130 20.16 11.30 31.66
C ILE A 130 19.21 10.46 30.80
N PHE A 131 19.63 10.10 29.59
CA PHE A 131 18.78 9.34 28.67
C PHE A 131 18.92 7.83 28.81
N ASN A 132 19.67 7.33 29.81
CA ASN A 132 19.94 5.90 30.02
C ASN A 132 20.41 5.19 28.73
N VAL A 133 21.38 5.79 28.05
CA VAL A 133 22.00 5.26 26.82
C VAL A 133 23.50 5.07 27.00
N CYS A 134 24.12 4.25 26.15
CA CYS A 134 25.56 4.04 26.24
C CYS A 134 26.34 5.27 25.79
N ARG A 135 27.33 5.75 26.56
CA ARG A 135 28.24 6.87 26.23
C ARG A 135 28.84 6.72 24.82
N GLN A 136 29.32 5.52 24.48
CA GLN A 136 29.87 5.26 23.15
C GLN A 136 28.84 5.45 22.03
N SER A 137 27.57 5.12 22.28
CA SER A 137 26.49 5.33 21.31
C SER A 137 26.21 6.79 21.09
N VAL A 138 26.27 7.62 22.15
CA VAL A 138 26.12 9.09 22.04
C VAL A 138 27.30 9.68 21.27
N ALA A 139 28.53 9.33 21.61
CA ALA A 139 29.73 9.78 20.91
C ALA A 139 29.69 9.41 19.41
N LYS A 140 29.41 8.13 19.09
CA LYS A 140 29.26 7.65 17.71
C LYS A 140 28.13 8.36 16.95
N SER A 141 27.04 8.73 17.64
CA SER A 141 25.93 9.45 16.99
C SER A 141 26.28 10.89 16.63
N LYS A 142 27.09 11.59 17.46
CA LYS A 142 27.56 12.95 17.18
C LYS A 142 28.65 13.00 16.09
N THR A 143 29.55 12.01 16.06
CA THR A 143 30.67 11.96 15.10
C THR A 143 30.33 11.26 13.79
N ARG A 144 29.15 10.62 13.70
CA ARG A 144 28.73 9.90 12.52
C ARG A 144 28.40 10.88 11.38
N VAL A 145 29.40 11.28 10.62
CA VAL A 145 29.18 11.85 9.29
C VAL A 145 28.55 10.76 8.44
N ILE A 146 27.28 10.93 8.11
CA ILE A 146 26.58 10.04 7.18
C ILE A 146 27.19 10.31 5.81
N LYS A 147 28.29 9.60 5.49
CA LYS A 147 28.78 9.56 4.11
C LYS A 147 27.63 8.96 3.28
N VAL A 148 27.00 9.79 2.47
CA VAL A 148 26.01 9.33 1.48
C VAL A 148 26.78 8.45 0.49
N LYS A 149 26.70 7.12 0.68
CA LYS A 149 27.29 6.18 -0.28
C LYS A 149 26.56 6.36 -1.60
N GLN A 150 27.24 6.86 -2.60
CA GLN A 150 26.76 6.81 -3.98
C GLN A 150 26.80 5.36 -4.45
N HIS A 151 25.69 4.89 -4.98
CA HIS A 151 25.60 3.55 -5.55
C HIS A 151 25.57 3.64 -7.07
N LYS A 152 26.18 2.64 -7.74
CA LYS A 152 26.30 2.54 -9.19
C LYS A 152 25.00 2.88 -9.94
N ASN A 153 23.85 2.50 -9.40
CA ASN A 153 22.56 2.64 -10.07
C ASN A 153 21.78 3.91 -9.68
N ASP A 154 22.32 4.80 -8.84
CA ASP A 154 21.58 5.97 -8.33
C ASP A 154 21.16 6.94 -9.45
N ALA A 155 22.02 7.14 -10.45
CA ALA A 155 21.70 8.00 -11.59
C ALA A 155 20.50 7.45 -12.41
N ILE A 156 20.51 6.13 -12.67
CA ILE A 156 19.44 5.45 -13.40
C ILE A 156 18.13 5.48 -12.60
N ILE A 157 18.20 5.22 -11.29
CA ILE A 157 17.04 5.28 -10.40
C ILE A 157 16.43 6.68 -10.39
N LYS A 158 17.26 7.72 -10.22
CA LYS A 158 16.80 9.13 -10.23
C LYS A 158 16.18 9.51 -11.57
N LYS A 159 16.83 9.19 -12.68
CA LYS A 159 16.32 9.43 -14.03
C LYS A 159 15.00 8.72 -14.25
N SER A 160 14.92 7.42 -13.98
CA SER A 160 13.69 6.63 -14.15
C SER A 160 12.53 7.14 -13.28
N PHE A 161 12.81 7.62 -12.07
CA PHE A 161 11.80 8.20 -11.18
C PHE A 161 11.26 9.52 -11.74
N LEU A 162 12.12 10.39 -12.25
CA LEU A 162 11.75 11.69 -12.84
C LEU A 162 11.04 11.52 -14.18
N ASP A 163 11.49 10.62 -15.06
CA ASP A 163 10.84 10.29 -16.33
C ASP A 163 9.37 9.89 -16.13
N ASN A 164 9.09 9.19 -15.02
CA ASN A 164 7.73 8.80 -14.63
C ASN A 164 7.04 9.82 -13.71
N LYS A 165 7.56 11.04 -13.60
CA LYS A 165 6.98 12.15 -12.80
C LYS A 165 6.67 11.77 -11.34
N GLY A 166 7.46 10.86 -10.74
CA GLY A 166 7.28 10.37 -9.38
C GLY A 166 6.06 9.47 -9.16
N ARG A 167 5.41 8.97 -10.21
CA ARG A 167 4.19 8.15 -10.15
C ARG A 167 4.45 6.68 -9.82
N TYR A 168 5.71 6.22 -9.96
CA TYR A 168 6.08 4.82 -9.73
C TYR A 168 6.71 4.63 -8.36
N GLY A 169 6.09 3.78 -7.54
CA GLY A 169 6.67 3.28 -6.29
C GLY A 169 7.72 2.21 -6.54
N SER A 170 8.41 1.76 -5.49
CA SER A 170 9.54 0.84 -5.59
C SER A 170 9.26 -0.43 -6.40
N LEU A 171 8.06 -1.01 -6.29
CA LEU A 171 7.70 -2.23 -7.02
C LEU A 171 7.61 -1.98 -8.53
N ARG A 172 6.86 -0.95 -8.94
CA ARG A 172 6.68 -0.63 -10.36
C ARG A 172 7.95 -0.05 -10.98
N LEU A 173 8.68 0.77 -10.23
CA LEU A 173 9.93 1.34 -10.69
C LEU A 173 11.02 0.26 -10.88
N SER A 174 11.05 -0.77 -10.03
CA SER A 174 11.94 -1.94 -10.19
C SER A 174 11.67 -2.66 -11.51
N ALA A 175 10.39 -2.95 -11.80
CA ALA A 175 10.01 -3.59 -13.05
C ALA A 175 10.33 -2.70 -14.28
N TYR A 176 10.07 -1.40 -14.20
CA TYR A 176 10.40 -0.46 -15.27
C TYR A 176 11.90 -0.39 -15.57
N ILE A 177 12.74 -0.36 -14.52
CA ILE A 177 14.20 -0.33 -14.67
C ILE A 177 14.71 -1.64 -15.29
N SER A 178 14.19 -2.79 -14.85
CA SER A 178 14.52 -4.10 -15.42
C SER A 178 14.18 -4.14 -16.91
N MET A 179 12.97 -3.73 -17.30
CA MET A 179 12.54 -3.74 -18.70
C MET A 179 13.31 -2.76 -19.60
N LYS A 180 13.62 -1.54 -19.08
CA LYS A 180 14.22 -0.48 -19.90
C LYS A 180 15.74 -0.56 -19.97
N TYR A 181 16.39 -0.98 -18.89
CA TYR A 181 17.85 -0.94 -18.74
C TYR A 181 18.48 -2.31 -18.55
N ASN A 182 17.66 -3.38 -18.50
CA ASN A 182 18.11 -4.75 -18.20
C ASN A 182 18.89 -4.84 -16.87
N ILE A 183 18.44 -4.08 -15.84
CA ILE A 183 19.06 -4.03 -14.52
C ILE A 183 18.03 -4.47 -13.48
N ASP A 184 18.28 -5.61 -12.85
CA ASP A 184 17.43 -6.14 -11.81
C ASP A 184 17.80 -5.56 -10.44
N ILE A 185 16.88 -4.80 -9.85
CA ILE A 185 16.99 -4.25 -8.51
C ILE A 185 15.76 -4.69 -7.71
N HIS A 186 15.99 -5.48 -6.66
CA HIS A 186 14.88 -5.94 -5.82
C HIS A 186 14.08 -4.73 -5.26
N PRO A 187 12.73 -4.75 -5.27
CA PRO A 187 11.89 -3.61 -4.88
C PRO A 187 12.19 -3.05 -3.48
N ARG A 188 12.52 -3.92 -2.50
CA ARG A 188 12.90 -3.50 -1.14
C ARG A 188 14.23 -2.72 -1.14
N THR A 189 15.18 -3.13 -1.95
CA THR A 189 16.47 -2.43 -2.13
C THR A 189 16.24 -1.09 -2.81
N LEU A 190 15.44 -1.06 -3.87
CA LEU A 190 15.05 0.17 -4.56
C LEU A 190 14.34 1.16 -3.61
N GLY A 191 13.45 0.68 -2.74
CA GLY A 191 12.82 1.52 -1.73
C GLY A 191 13.82 2.19 -0.76
N ARG A 192 14.93 1.50 -0.40
CA ARG A 192 16.02 2.09 0.39
C ARG A 192 16.78 3.17 -0.40
N HIS A 193 17.00 2.94 -1.71
CA HIS A 193 17.61 3.95 -2.58
C HIS A 193 16.74 5.19 -2.70
N LEU A 194 15.43 5.04 -2.96
CA LEU A 194 14.48 6.15 -3.04
C LEU A 194 14.49 6.99 -1.76
N LYS A 195 14.42 6.32 -0.59
CA LYS A 195 14.48 7.01 0.71
C LYS A 195 15.82 7.76 0.89
N ARG A 196 16.95 7.17 0.53
CA ARG A 196 18.27 7.80 0.63
C ARG A 196 18.43 8.98 -0.32
N LEU A 197 17.86 8.88 -1.52
CA LEU A 197 17.86 9.95 -2.54
C LEU A 197 16.79 11.02 -2.27
N ASN A 198 16.02 10.89 -1.18
CA ASN A 198 14.89 11.74 -0.82
C ASN A 198 13.83 11.84 -1.92
N LEU A 199 13.60 10.75 -2.65
CA LEU A 199 12.61 10.65 -3.72
C LEU A 199 11.32 10.06 -3.14
N VAL A 200 10.27 10.87 -3.08
CA VAL A 200 8.97 10.49 -2.53
C VAL A 200 7.98 10.24 -3.66
N CYS A 201 7.44 9.02 -3.72
CA CYS A 201 6.43 8.65 -4.70
C CYS A 201 5.07 9.28 -4.36
N LYS A 202 4.32 9.68 -5.40
CA LYS A 202 2.92 10.10 -5.29
C LYS A 202 2.06 8.92 -4.88
N ILE A 203 1.60 8.90 -3.62
CA ILE A 203 0.87 7.76 -3.06
C ILE A 203 -0.59 8.13 -2.80
N ARG A 204 -1.47 7.17 -3.07
CA ARG A 204 -2.87 7.25 -2.69
C ARG A 204 -3.01 7.35 -1.16
N LYS A 205 -3.68 8.40 -0.67
CA LYS A 205 -4.05 8.52 0.75
C LYS A 205 -5.26 7.63 1.06
N ARG A 206 -5.18 6.81 2.12
CA ARG A 206 -6.30 5.96 2.56
C ARG A 206 -7.42 6.86 3.11
N ARG A 207 -8.64 6.77 2.53
CA ARG A 207 -9.82 7.45 3.06
C ARG A 207 -10.43 6.64 4.20
N ARG A 208 -10.99 7.32 5.23
CA ARG A 208 -11.86 6.68 6.23
C ARG A 208 -13.16 6.26 5.54
N LYS A 209 -13.67 5.07 5.88
CA LYS A 209 -14.98 4.59 5.39
C LYS A 209 -16.09 5.48 5.94
N SER A 210 -16.98 5.96 5.09
CA SER A 210 -18.27 6.57 5.49
C SER A 210 -19.34 5.49 5.48
N GLU A 211 -20.32 5.60 6.38
CA GLU A 211 -21.48 4.72 6.41
C GLU A 211 -22.43 5.03 5.25
N ILE A 212 -23.00 3.99 4.64
CA ILE A 212 -23.81 4.05 3.43
C ILE A 212 -25.28 3.82 3.81
N LYS A 213 -26.17 4.72 3.36
CA LYS A 213 -27.63 4.58 3.50
C LYS A 213 -28.22 3.78 2.33
N ASN A 214 -29.10 2.84 2.64
CA ASN A 214 -29.76 1.95 1.69
C ASN A 214 -30.84 2.67 0.85
N THR A 215 -30.78 2.49 -0.47
CA THR A 215 -31.85 2.86 -1.41
C THR A 215 -32.31 1.62 -2.20
N LYS A 216 -33.65 1.52 -2.37
CA LYS A 216 -34.30 0.36 -3.00
C LYS A 216 -34.49 0.61 -4.51
N PHE A 217 -33.71 0.03 -5.37
CA PHE A 217 -34.06 -0.32 -6.78
C PHE A 217 -33.00 -1.32 -7.29
N ALA A 218 -33.45 -2.42 -7.89
CA ALA A 218 -32.58 -3.54 -8.22
C ALA A 218 -32.72 -3.98 -9.68
N LEU A 219 -31.79 -3.49 -10.53
CA LEU A 219 -31.35 -4.28 -11.66
C LEU A 219 -30.31 -5.32 -11.16
N PRO A 220 -30.26 -6.55 -11.74
CA PRO A 220 -29.37 -7.57 -11.24
C PRO A 220 -27.90 -7.22 -11.45
N ASP A 221 -27.06 -7.57 -10.46
CA ASP A 221 -25.63 -7.63 -10.63
C ASP A 221 -25.27 -8.84 -11.50
N ILE A 222 -25.09 -8.62 -12.79
CA ILE A 222 -24.77 -9.66 -13.78
C ILE A 222 -23.30 -10.06 -13.67
N VAL A 223 -22.42 -9.12 -13.27
CA VAL A 223 -20.97 -9.34 -13.18
C VAL A 223 -20.61 -10.20 -11.99
N LYS A 224 -21.34 -10.10 -10.85
CA LYS A 224 -21.14 -10.89 -9.62
C LYS A 224 -19.68 -11.02 -9.17
N ARG A 225 -18.85 -9.99 -9.46
CA ARG A 225 -17.39 -10.01 -9.28
C ARG A 225 -16.65 -11.07 -10.12
N ASP A 226 -17.29 -11.70 -11.07
CA ASP A 226 -16.64 -12.59 -12.03
C ASP A 226 -16.12 -11.76 -13.22
N TYR A 227 -15.00 -11.10 -12.96
CA TYR A 227 -14.34 -10.23 -13.94
C TYR A 227 -13.59 -11.02 -15.03
N ASN A 228 -13.47 -12.33 -14.87
CA ASN A 228 -12.92 -13.25 -15.87
C ASN A 228 -14.05 -13.94 -16.65
N ASP A 229 -15.14 -13.24 -16.88
CA ASP A 229 -16.40 -13.71 -17.42
C ASP A 229 -16.28 -15.03 -18.21
N LYS A 230 -16.85 -16.10 -17.65
CA LYS A 230 -16.88 -17.43 -18.28
C LYS A 230 -17.56 -17.42 -19.66
N LEU A 231 -18.36 -16.41 -19.94
CA LEU A 231 -19.03 -16.18 -21.21
C LEU A 231 -18.19 -15.36 -22.20
N ASN A 232 -16.96 -14.98 -21.82
CA ASN A 232 -16.01 -14.19 -22.63
C ASN A 232 -16.55 -12.86 -23.18
N ARG A 233 -17.53 -12.24 -22.48
CA ARG A 233 -18.10 -10.95 -22.87
C ARG A 233 -17.16 -9.80 -22.51
N ASN A 234 -17.22 -8.73 -23.27
CA ASN A 234 -16.50 -7.52 -22.94
C ASN A 234 -17.18 -6.75 -21.81
N ILE A 235 -16.56 -6.69 -20.64
CA ILE A 235 -17.08 -5.98 -19.47
C ILE A 235 -16.43 -4.61 -19.36
N PHE A 236 -17.26 -3.59 -19.29
CA PHE A 236 -16.86 -2.21 -19.06
C PHE A 236 -17.42 -1.74 -17.71
N ALA A 237 -16.65 -0.93 -16.99
CA ALA A 237 -17.12 -0.25 -15.79
C ALA A 237 -17.21 1.26 -16.06
N THR A 238 -18.26 1.89 -15.53
CA THR A 238 -18.46 3.34 -15.65
C THR A 238 -18.87 3.93 -14.31
N ASP A 239 -18.48 5.17 -14.09
CA ASP A 239 -18.86 5.94 -12.91
C ASP A 239 -18.56 7.42 -13.14
N VAL A 240 -19.08 8.28 -12.27
CA VAL A 240 -18.85 9.73 -12.26
C VAL A 240 -18.13 10.16 -10.99
N THR A 241 -17.10 10.97 -11.13
CA THR A 241 -16.44 11.59 -10.00
C THR A 241 -16.43 13.11 -10.13
N TYR A 242 -16.43 13.83 -9.01
CA TYR A 242 -16.25 15.26 -8.99
C TYR A 242 -14.77 15.65 -8.86
N ILE A 243 -14.42 16.76 -9.50
CA ILE A 243 -13.10 17.39 -9.51
C ILE A 243 -13.30 18.84 -9.08
N LYS A 244 -12.33 19.45 -8.42
CA LYS A 244 -12.39 20.89 -8.11
C LYS A 244 -12.50 21.70 -9.41
N ALA A 245 -13.36 22.72 -9.41
CA ALA A 245 -13.56 23.56 -10.56
C ALA A 245 -12.33 24.44 -10.88
N PRO A 246 -11.98 24.63 -12.16
CA PRO A 246 -11.00 25.61 -12.60
C PRO A 246 -11.52 27.06 -12.50
N ARG A 247 -10.65 28.03 -12.77
CA ARG A 247 -10.89 29.48 -12.52
C ARG A 247 -12.05 30.09 -13.30
N ASP A 248 -12.35 29.53 -14.45
CA ASP A 248 -13.39 30.04 -15.41
C ASP A 248 -14.76 29.38 -15.17
N VAL A 249 -14.88 28.51 -14.17
CA VAL A 249 -16.10 27.81 -13.80
C VAL A 249 -16.63 28.38 -12.48
N LYS A 250 -17.92 28.80 -12.47
CA LYS A 250 -18.59 29.40 -11.30
C LYS A 250 -18.91 28.36 -10.21
N GLU A 251 -19.18 27.14 -10.61
CA GLU A 251 -19.49 26.01 -9.75
C GLU A 251 -18.26 25.61 -8.94
N ASN A 252 -18.49 25.00 -7.76
CA ASN A 252 -17.38 24.48 -6.93
C ASN A 252 -16.68 23.26 -7.53
N HIS A 253 -17.37 22.52 -8.41
CA HIS A 253 -16.92 21.25 -8.96
C HIS A 253 -17.31 21.11 -10.43
N VAL A 254 -16.51 20.35 -11.15
CA VAL A 254 -16.83 19.76 -12.45
C VAL A 254 -16.89 18.25 -12.31
N PHE A 255 -17.64 17.58 -13.16
CA PHE A 255 -17.89 16.15 -13.10
C PHE A 255 -17.19 15.44 -14.24
N LEU A 256 -16.49 14.34 -13.91
CA LEU A 256 -15.78 13.49 -14.86
C LEU A 256 -16.47 12.12 -14.91
N SER A 257 -17.06 11.80 -16.05
CA SER A 257 -17.54 10.45 -16.39
C SER A 257 -16.46 9.70 -17.16
N VAL A 258 -16.29 8.40 -16.84
CA VAL A 258 -15.26 7.56 -17.47
C VAL A 258 -15.83 6.18 -17.75
N ILE A 259 -15.39 5.57 -18.86
CA ILE A 259 -15.62 4.17 -19.20
C ILE A 259 -14.28 3.45 -19.24
N ILE A 260 -14.11 2.44 -18.40
CA ILE A 260 -12.92 1.59 -18.32
C ILE A 260 -13.24 0.16 -18.73
N GLU A 261 -12.41 -0.42 -19.55
CA GLU A 261 -12.51 -1.84 -19.91
C GLU A 261 -11.91 -2.72 -18.83
N HIS A 262 -12.66 -3.71 -18.39
CA HIS A 262 -12.27 -4.56 -17.27
C HIS A 262 -11.05 -5.42 -17.57
N LYS A 263 -11.00 -6.05 -18.74
CA LYS A 263 -9.96 -7.01 -19.11
C LYS A 263 -8.61 -6.36 -19.33
N THR A 264 -8.58 -5.26 -20.07
CA THR A 264 -7.36 -4.54 -20.43
C THR A 264 -6.97 -3.41 -19.48
N LYS A 265 -7.90 -2.97 -18.62
CA LYS A 265 -7.78 -1.76 -17.79
C LYS A 265 -7.62 -0.47 -18.59
N LYS A 266 -7.96 -0.51 -19.88
CA LYS A 266 -7.87 0.63 -20.79
C LYS A 266 -9.05 1.58 -20.57
N ILE A 267 -8.76 2.87 -20.46
CA ILE A 267 -9.81 3.89 -20.52
C ILE A 267 -10.25 4.03 -21.95
N ARG A 268 -11.53 3.77 -22.19
CA ARG A 268 -12.14 3.77 -23.52
C ARG A 268 -12.65 5.15 -23.91
N ASP A 269 -13.25 5.84 -22.95
CA ASP A 269 -13.77 7.20 -23.16
C ASP A 269 -13.90 7.96 -21.84
N PHE A 270 -13.99 9.29 -21.92
CA PHE A 270 -14.27 10.17 -20.80
C PHE A 270 -15.01 11.44 -21.24
N LYS A 271 -15.79 12.03 -20.36
CA LYS A 271 -16.46 13.32 -20.57
C LYS A 271 -16.38 14.18 -19.31
N LEU A 272 -16.26 15.49 -19.53
CA LEU A 272 -16.37 16.51 -18.48
C LEU A 272 -17.66 17.30 -18.66
N SER A 273 -18.35 17.57 -17.55
CA SER A 273 -19.54 18.41 -17.50
C SER A 273 -19.56 19.29 -16.26
N LEU A 274 -20.30 20.39 -16.32
CA LEU A 274 -20.59 21.23 -15.15
C LEU A 274 -21.70 20.65 -14.28
N SER A 275 -22.51 19.73 -14.81
CA SER A 275 -23.60 19.07 -14.10
C SER A 275 -23.41 17.56 -14.06
N ASN A 276 -23.86 16.96 -12.94
CA ASN A 276 -23.90 15.50 -12.75
C ASN A 276 -25.31 14.99 -13.12
N ASP A 277 -25.61 15.04 -14.42
CA ASP A 277 -26.92 14.67 -14.94
C ASP A 277 -26.83 13.48 -15.92
N LEU A 278 -27.99 13.11 -16.47
CA LEU A 278 -28.11 12.04 -17.44
C LEU A 278 -27.33 12.38 -18.73
N ASN A 279 -27.24 13.65 -19.13
CA ASN A 279 -26.59 14.06 -20.35
C ASN A 279 -25.09 13.74 -20.32
N LEU A 280 -24.42 13.94 -19.17
CA LEU A 280 -23.01 13.60 -19.01
C LEU A 280 -22.70 12.14 -19.37
N VAL A 281 -23.47 11.20 -18.83
CA VAL A 281 -23.25 9.77 -19.09
C VAL A 281 -23.72 9.35 -20.47
N MET A 282 -24.77 10.01 -21.01
CA MET A 282 -25.24 9.79 -22.38
C MET A 282 -24.25 10.28 -23.42
N ASP A 283 -23.60 11.42 -23.19
CA ASP A 283 -22.56 11.94 -24.07
C ASP A 283 -21.31 11.08 -24.04
N ASN A 284 -20.97 10.49 -22.87
CA ASN A 284 -19.87 9.54 -22.77
C ASN A 284 -20.17 8.26 -23.59
N ILE A 285 -21.42 7.76 -23.57
CA ILE A 285 -21.82 6.58 -24.33
C ILE A 285 -21.92 6.88 -25.84
N LYS A 286 -22.34 8.06 -26.25
CA LYS A 286 -22.42 8.42 -27.69
C LYS A 286 -21.07 8.26 -28.40
N THR A 287 -19.97 8.62 -27.72
CA THR A 287 -18.61 8.51 -28.24
C THR A 287 -17.99 7.14 -27.97
N PHE A 288 -18.49 6.41 -26.97
CA PHE A 288 -18.06 5.06 -26.69
C PHE A 288 -18.49 4.13 -27.83
N ARG A 289 -17.53 3.57 -28.52
CA ARG A 289 -17.75 2.56 -29.55
C ARG A 289 -17.28 1.22 -29.02
N SER A 290 -18.21 0.32 -28.73
CA SER A 290 -17.87 -1.08 -28.54
C SER A 290 -17.56 -1.68 -29.89
N ILE A 291 -16.46 -2.39 -30.00
CA ILE A 291 -16.07 -3.09 -31.23
C ILE A 291 -16.94 -4.33 -31.40
N ASP A 292 -17.45 -4.86 -30.29
CA ASP A 292 -18.18 -6.13 -30.24
C ASP A 292 -19.63 -5.91 -29.83
N LYS A 293 -20.54 -6.58 -30.56
CA LYS A 293 -21.88 -6.83 -30.06
C LYS A 293 -21.77 -7.76 -28.85
N ASP A 294 -22.64 -7.58 -27.85
CA ASP A 294 -22.69 -8.38 -26.63
C ASP A 294 -21.62 -7.97 -25.57
N PHE A 295 -21.72 -6.72 -25.13
CA PHE A 295 -20.92 -6.20 -24.03
C PHE A 295 -21.78 -5.96 -22.77
N VAL A 296 -21.13 -5.94 -21.61
CA VAL A 296 -21.75 -5.57 -20.35
C VAL A 296 -21.15 -4.25 -19.86
N ILE A 297 -22.02 -3.27 -19.55
CA ILE A 297 -21.59 -2.05 -18.88
C ILE A 297 -22.04 -2.08 -17.42
N HIS A 298 -21.08 -2.04 -16.50
CA HIS A 298 -21.32 -2.13 -15.07
C HIS A 298 -21.15 -0.78 -14.41
N SER A 299 -22.09 -0.40 -13.53
CA SER A 299 -22.06 0.86 -12.80
C SER A 299 -22.58 0.69 -11.37
N ASP A 300 -22.53 1.76 -10.58
CA ASP A 300 -23.25 1.87 -9.34
C ASP A 300 -24.76 2.16 -9.57
N HIS A 301 -25.52 2.36 -8.47
CA HIS A 301 -26.95 2.71 -8.52
C HIS A 301 -27.19 4.21 -8.69
N GLY A 302 -26.30 4.95 -9.36
CA GLY A 302 -26.54 6.34 -9.70
C GLY A 302 -27.82 6.50 -10.51
N PHE A 303 -28.58 7.59 -10.26
CA PHE A 303 -29.87 7.83 -10.95
C PHE A 303 -29.70 7.90 -12.49
N GLN A 304 -28.52 8.30 -12.98
CA GLN A 304 -28.20 8.35 -14.40
C GLN A 304 -28.24 6.94 -15.01
N TYR A 305 -27.69 5.94 -14.33
CA TYR A 305 -27.52 4.58 -14.82
C TYR A 305 -28.78 3.72 -14.67
N THR A 306 -29.69 4.11 -13.77
CA THR A 306 -31.00 3.49 -13.59
C THR A 306 -32.10 4.06 -14.49
N SER A 307 -31.78 5.13 -15.23
CA SER A 307 -32.69 5.76 -16.18
C SER A 307 -33.03 4.82 -17.34
N LYS A 308 -34.31 4.73 -17.67
CA LYS A 308 -34.81 3.96 -18.82
C LYS A 308 -34.12 4.40 -20.13
N VAL A 309 -33.91 5.69 -20.31
CA VAL A 309 -33.25 6.26 -21.50
C VAL A 309 -31.81 5.72 -21.65
N TYR A 310 -31.08 5.61 -20.54
CA TYR A 310 -29.73 5.04 -20.54
C TYR A 310 -29.75 3.54 -20.88
N ILE A 311 -30.64 2.80 -20.22
CA ILE A 311 -30.77 1.34 -20.42
C ILE A 311 -31.18 1.04 -21.87
N ASP A 312 -32.18 1.72 -22.40
CA ASP A 312 -32.63 1.55 -23.79
C ASP A 312 -31.52 1.89 -24.80
N LYS A 313 -30.69 2.89 -24.50
CA LYS A 313 -29.55 3.26 -25.35
C LYS A 313 -28.50 2.14 -25.38
N ILE A 314 -28.12 1.60 -24.23
CA ILE A 314 -27.16 0.49 -24.14
C ILE A 314 -27.70 -0.75 -24.86
N ASN A 315 -28.97 -1.08 -24.65
CA ASN A 315 -29.61 -2.24 -25.31
C ASN A 315 -29.63 -2.07 -26.85
N LYS A 316 -29.92 -0.85 -27.35
CA LYS A 316 -29.85 -0.54 -28.80
C LYS A 316 -28.43 -0.66 -29.37
N MET A 317 -27.40 -0.54 -28.54
CA MET A 317 -26.00 -0.74 -28.93
C MET A 317 -25.55 -2.19 -28.85
N GLY A 318 -26.45 -3.13 -28.46
CA GLY A 318 -26.13 -4.55 -28.29
C GLY A 318 -25.46 -4.87 -26.95
N GLY A 319 -25.54 -3.97 -25.99
CA GLY A 319 -24.98 -4.15 -24.65
C GLY A 319 -26.05 -4.48 -23.60
N THR A 320 -25.61 -4.84 -22.42
CA THR A 320 -26.44 -5.11 -21.25
C THR A 320 -25.98 -4.27 -20.06
N VAL A 321 -26.91 -3.62 -19.34
CA VAL A 321 -26.60 -2.87 -18.14
C VAL A 321 -26.57 -3.81 -16.93
N SER A 322 -25.50 -3.71 -16.13
CA SER A 322 -25.33 -4.41 -14.86
C SER A 322 -25.13 -3.39 -13.75
N LEU A 323 -25.86 -3.52 -12.65
CA LEU A 323 -25.69 -2.64 -11.49
C LEU A 323 -25.01 -3.38 -10.34
N SER A 324 -24.14 -2.67 -9.62
CA SER A 324 -23.52 -3.18 -8.39
C SER A 324 -24.59 -3.49 -7.34
N ARG A 325 -24.28 -4.35 -6.37
CA ARG A 325 -25.20 -4.58 -5.24
C ARG A 325 -25.34 -3.31 -4.39
N ILE A 326 -26.53 -3.05 -3.93
CA ILE A 326 -26.84 -1.87 -3.10
C ILE A 326 -25.90 -1.82 -1.88
N GLY A 327 -25.22 -0.69 -1.70
CA GLY A 327 -24.32 -0.47 -0.57
C GLY A 327 -22.96 -1.16 -0.67
N ASN A 328 -22.63 -1.79 -1.82
CA ASN A 328 -21.38 -2.50 -1.99
C ASN A 328 -20.48 -1.86 -3.07
N SER A 329 -19.73 -0.81 -2.67
CA SER A 329 -18.79 -0.12 -3.55
C SER A 329 -17.69 -1.02 -4.13
N LEU A 330 -17.49 -2.22 -3.55
CA LEU A 330 -16.51 -3.17 -4.04
C LEU A 330 -16.88 -3.78 -5.42
N ASP A 331 -18.15 -3.68 -5.81
CA ASP A 331 -18.62 -4.24 -7.06
C ASP A 331 -18.24 -3.33 -8.26
N ASN A 332 -18.06 -2.02 -8.06
CA ASN A 332 -17.57 -1.07 -9.09
C ASN A 332 -16.11 -0.63 -8.84
N ARG A 333 -15.31 -1.52 -8.25
CA ARG A 333 -13.95 -1.24 -7.76
C ARG A 333 -12.98 -0.74 -8.82
N GLU A 334 -13.11 -1.15 -10.07
CA GLU A 334 -12.13 -0.83 -11.12
C GLU A 334 -12.11 0.67 -11.43
N VAL A 335 -13.27 1.26 -11.67
CA VAL A 335 -13.36 2.68 -11.97
C VAL A 335 -13.09 3.55 -10.74
N GLU A 336 -13.56 3.12 -9.54
CA GLU A 336 -13.22 3.79 -8.28
C GLU A 336 -11.71 3.80 -8.03
N TYR A 337 -11.05 2.68 -8.29
CA TYR A 337 -9.60 2.57 -8.17
C TYR A 337 -8.91 3.51 -9.16
N TRP A 338 -9.36 3.54 -10.42
CA TRP A 338 -8.81 4.44 -11.42
C TRP A 338 -8.99 5.92 -11.04
N PHE A 339 -10.17 6.31 -10.54
CA PHE A 339 -10.38 7.67 -10.04
C PHE A 339 -9.41 8.05 -8.92
N SER A 340 -9.12 7.12 -8.04
CA SER A 340 -8.15 7.37 -6.98
C SER A 340 -6.72 7.52 -7.50
N ILE A 341 -6.39 6.83 -8.60
CA ILE A 341 -5.08 6.93 -9.26
C ILE A 341 -4.94 8.29 -9.93
N ILE A 342 -5.87 8.68 -10.81
CA ILE A 342 -5.78 9.97 -11.51
C ILE A 342 -5.76 11.14 -10.52
N LYS A 343 -6.57 11.08 -9.45
CA LYS A 343 -6.57 12.11 -8.41
C LYS A 343 -5.19 12.21 -7.73
N SER A 344 -4.56 11.09 -7.40
CA SER A 344 -3.27 11.10 -6.71
C SER A 344 -2.08 11.37 -7.63
N GLU A 345 -2.12 10.90 -8.87
CA GLU A 345 -0.99 11.00 -9.80
C GLU A 345 -1.01 12.27 -10.65
N CYS A 346 -2.16 12.97 -10.72
CA CYS A 346 -2.35 14.13 -11.60
C CYS A 346 -3.14 15.25 -10.92
N LEU A 347 -4.42 15.05 -10.62
CA LEU A 347 -5.36 16.12 -10.30
C LEU A 347 -5.07 16.84 -8.98
N ASN A 348 -4.58 16.16 -7.95
CA ASN A 348 -4.32 16.78 -6.64
C ASN A 348 -3.14 17.77 -6.62
N GLU A 349 -2.33 17.79 -7.68
CA GLU A 349 -1.19 18.70 -7.81
C GLU A 349 -1.48 19.94 -8.65
N LEU A 350 -2.67 19.99 -9.26
CA LEU A 350 -3.04 21.11 -10.11
C LEU A 350 -3.35 22.36 -9.28
N ASN A 351 -2.90 23.48 -9.78
CA ASN A 351 -3.34 24.78 -9.29
C ASN A 351 -4.58 25.24 -10.08
N TYR A 352 -5.74 24.88 -9.57
CA TYR A 352 -7.03 25.14 -10.22
C TYR A 352 -7.34 26.64 -10.43
N SER A 353 -6.73 27.53 -9.66
CA SER A 353 -6.88 28.98 -9.86
C SER A 353 -6.08 29.54 -11.06
N LYS A 354 -5.25 28.73 -11.70
CA LYS A 354 -4.44 29.12 -12.84
C LYS A 354 -4.84 28.46 -14.15
N ILE A 355 -5.71 27.47 -14.12
CA ILE A 355 -6.14 26.71 -15.31
C ILE A 355 -7.60 26.98 -15.66
N THR A 356 -7.94 26.82 -16.93
CA THR A 356 -9.30 26.87 -17.48
C THR A 356 -9.91 25.48 -17.56
N LEU A 357 -11.22 25.40 -17.85
CA LEU A 357 -11.91 24.12 -18.08
C LEU A 357 -11.30 23.36 -19.28
N GLU A 358 -10.91 24.08 -20.31
CA GLU A 358 -10.27 23.49 -21.49
C GLU A 358 -8.87 22.97 -21.17
N ASP A 359 -8.08 23.70 -20.36
CA ASP A 359 -6.80 23.20 -19.84
C ASP A 359 -6.99 21.93 -19.03
N LEU A 360 -8.01 21.90 -18.15
CA LEU A 360 -8.32 20.71 -17.35
C LEU A 360 -8.68 19.51 -18.24
N ARG A 361 -9.49 19.74 -19.30
CA ARG A 361 -9.85 18.70 -20.28
C ARG A 361 -8.60 18.14 -20.96
N LYS A 362 -7.71 19.01 -21.41
CA LYS A 362 -6.45 18.61 -22.04
C LYS A 362 -5.54 17.83 -21.08
N ILE A 363 -5.39 18.30 -19.85
CA ILE A 363 -4.58 17.62 -18.83
C ILE A 363 -5.10 16.21 -18.57
N ILE A 364 -6.43 16.02 -18.50
CA ILE A 364 -7.05 14.71 -18.31
C ILE A 364 -6.84 13.83 -19.54
N ALA A 365 -7.01 14.37 -20.74
CA ALA A 365 -6.78 13.65 -22.00
C ALA A 365 -5.32 13.16 -22.10
N ASP A 366 -4.35 14.03 -21.83
CA ASP A 366 -2.92 13.71 -21.82
C ASP A 366 -2.58 12.66 -20.76
N TYR A 367 -3.23 12.74 -19.57
CA TYR A 367 -3.05 11.74 -18.55
C TYR A 367 -3.63 10.37 -18.96
N ILE A 368 -4.83 10.34 -19.57
CA ILE A 368 -5.45 9.10 -20.07
C ILE A 368 -4.60 8.48 -21.18
N TYR A 369 -4.09 9.31 -22.10
CA TYR A 369 -3.18 8.86 -23.14
C TYR A 369 -1.94 8.20 -22.53
N TRP A 370 -1.30 8.87 -21.57
CA TRP A 370 -0.16 8.34 -20.86
C TRP A 370 -0.51 7.07 -20.09
N TYR A 371 -1.65 7.03 -19.39
CA TYR A 371 -2.12 5.88 -18.65
C TYR A 371 -2.30 4.65 -19.55
N ASN A 372 -2.92 4.83 -20.71
CA ASN A 372 -3.18 3.74 -21.63
C ASN A 372 -1.92 3.23 -22.33
N ASN A 373 -0.99 4.13 -22.70
CA ASN A 373 0.13 3.79 -23.59
C ASN A 373 1.47 3.61 -22.87
N TYR A 374 1.65 4.20 -21.69
CA TYR A 374 2.95 4.21 -21.01
C TYR A 374 2.92 3.69 -19.57
N ARG A 375 1.76 3.69 -18.90
CA ARG A 375 1.66 3.27 -17.51
C ARG A 375 1.61 1.75 -17.40
N ILE A 376 2.72 1.12 -17.01
CA ILE A 376 2.78 -0.33 -16.76
C ILE A 376 2.01 -0.72 -15.49
N GLN A 377 1.40 -1.92 -15.50
CA GLN A 377 0.59 -2.43 -14.40
C GLN A 377 0.95 -3.88 -14.07
N SER A 378 1.12 -4.20 -12.78
CA SER A 378 1.48 -5.55 -12.35
C SER A 378 0.40 -6.59 -12.69
N ILE A 379 -0.89 -6.19 -12.64
CA ILE A 379 -2.01 -7.07 -13.00
C ILE A 379 -2.03 -7.42 -14.49
N LEU A 380 -1.38 -6.63 -15.32
CA LEU A 380 -1.22 -6.85 -16.77
C LEU A 380 0.18 -7.40 -17.10
N ASN A 381 0.81 -8.12 -16.19
CA ASN A 381 2.16 -8.66 -16.35
C ASN A 381 3.18 -7.57 -16.75
N TRP A 382 3.10 -6.41 -16.09
CA TRP A 382 3.94 -5.23 -16.33
C TRP A 382 3.81 -4.61 -17.74
N LYS A 383 2.73 -4.90 -18.43
CA LYS A 383 2.37 -4.25 -19.70
C LYS A 383 1.50 -3.02 -19.45
N THR A 384 1.45 -2.15 -20.45
CA THR A 384 0.48 -1.06 -20.48
C THR A 384 -0.90 -1.60 -20.88
N PRO A 385 -2.00 -0.90 -20.58
CA PRO A 385 -3.33 -1.26 -21.07
C PRO A 385 -3.37 -1.48 -22.59
N GLN A 386 -2.71 -0.61 -23.36
CA GLN A 386 -2.67 -0.71 -24.80
C GLN A 386 -1.86 -1.94 -25.28
N GLN A 387 -0.68 -2.19 -24.70
CA GLN A 387 0.12 -3.38 -25.04
C GLN A 387 -0.61 -4.67 -24.71
N TYR A 388 -1.31 -4.69 -23.57
CA TYR A 388 -2.08 -5.87 -23.17
C TYR A 388 -3.27 -6.10 -24.09
N ALA A 389 -3.98 -5.03 -24.51
CA ALA A 389 -5.09 -5.12 -25.46
C ALA A 389 -4.67 -5.65 -26.85
N MET A 390 -3.43 -5.38 -27.28
CA MET A 390 -2.92 -5.91 -28.57
C MET A 390 -2.56 -7.39 -28.55
N MET A 391 -2.57 -8.03 -27.38
CA MET A 391 -2.22 -9.46 -27.22
C MET A 391 -3.46 -10.35 -27.05
N LEU A 392 -4.63 -9.74 -26.92
CA LEU A 392 -5.92 -10.45 -26.80
C LEU A 392 -6.58 -10.63 -28.15
#